data_99014b160beffcf675ebc4d53a5b3cc4
#
_entry.id   99014b160beffcf675ebc4d53a5b3cc4
#
_cell.length_a   1.000
_cell.length_b   1.000
_cell.length_c   1.000
_cell.angle_alpha   90.00
_cell.angle_beta   90.00
_cell.angle_gamma   90.00
#
_symmetry.space_group_name_H-M   'P 1'
#
loop_
_entity.id
_entity.type
_entity.pdbx_description
1 polymer ?
#
loop_
_entity_poly.entity_id
_entity_poly.type
_entity_poly.pdbx_seq_one_letter_code
_entity_poly.pdbx_strand_id
1 'polypeptide(L)'
;MTETAAVPHTPWFKKLSLTTWIFIALVLGVVVGFFMQGAPDVASTYIKPFGTIFLNLLKFICVPLVLFSIICGVISLDDARKVGSIGGKTIVLYLLTTVFAVVIGLVFANVLNVGAGYTLSAEELSYEAAEAPTFMDTLVNIFPSNFLDPMVQATMLQVIVIALFFG
;
A
#
# COMPACT_ATOMS: atom_id res chain seq x y z
N MET A 1 -33.40 42.95 -26.55
CA MET A 1 -33.61 41.87 -25.57
C MET A 1 -32.26 41.25 -25.29
N THR A 2 -31.59 41.71 -24.25
CA THR A 2 -30.27 41.21 -23.81
C THR A 2 -30.50 40.12 -22.79
N GLU A 3 -30.28 38.87 -23.19
CA GLU A 3 -30.35 37.69 -22.37
C GLU A 3 -29.10 37.65 -21.45
N THR A 4 -29.33 37.98 -20.20
CA THR A 4 -28.30 37.91 -19.14
C THR A 4 -28.01 36.46 -18.85
N ALA A 5 -26.94 35.91 -19.44
CA ALA A 5 -26.45 34.57 -19.13
C ALA A 5 -26.11 34.48 -17.63
N ALA A 6 -26.93 33.73 -16.88
CA ALA A 6 -26.68 33.43 -15.48
C ALA A 6 -25.36 32.69 -15.33
N VAL A 7 -24.39 33.32 -14.67
CA VAL A 7 -23.11 32.70 -14.31
C VAL A 7 -23.40 31.54 -13.34
N PRO A 8 -23.10 30.30 -13.68
CA PRO A 8 -23.36 29.18 -12.77
C PRO A 8 -22.52 29.37 -11.51
N HIS A 9 -23.16 29.56 -10.37
CA HIS A 9 -22.53 29.54 -9.07
C HIS A 9 -21.96 28.14 -8.81
N THR A 10 -20.69 27.93 -9.14
CA THR A 10 -19.98 26.72 -8.74
C THR A 10 -19.90 26.70 -7.21
N PRO A 11 -20.51 25.71 -6.54
CA PRO A 11 -20.48 25.63 -5.10
C PRO A 11 -19.03 25.55 -4.62
N TRP A 12 -18.69 26.30 -3.57
CA TRP A 12 -17.33 26.44 -3.04
C TRP A 12 -16.65 25.12 -2.72
N PHE A 13 -17.41 24.05 -2.46
CA PHE A 13 -16.94 22.69 -2.30
C PHE A 13 -16.18 22.12 -3.52
N LYS A 14 -16.43 22.60 -4.74
CA LYS A 14 -15.69 22.21 -5.94
C LYS A 14 -14.37 22.96 -6.12
N LYS A 15 -14.09 23.97 -5.30
CA LYS A 15 -12.82 24.73 -5.34
C LYS A 15 -11.71 24.11 -4.50
N LEU A 16 -12.05 23.15 -3.64
CA LEU A 16 -11.06 22.45 -2.81
C LEU A 16 -10.33 21.39 -3.66
N SER A 17 -9.00 21.42 -3.61
CA SER A 17 -8.14 20.40 -4.21
C SER A 17 -8.46 19.03 -3.62
N LEU A 18 -8.27 17.95 -4.40
CA LEU A 18 -8.39 16.57 -3.93
C LEU A 18 -7.57 16.33 -2.66
N THR A 19 -6.37 16.90 -2.61
CA THR A 19 -5.48 16.82 -1.44
C THR A 19 -6.13 17.39 -0.19
N THR A 20 -6.81 18.53 -0.28
CA THR A 20 -7.51 19.14 0.86
C THR A 20 -8.63 18.23 1.38
N TRP A 21 -9.37 17.58 0.48
CA TRP A 21 -10.40 16.62 0.87
C TRP A 21 -9.83 15.41 1.62
N ILE A 22 -8.66 14.90 1.18
CA ILE A 22 -7.96 13.80 1.85
C ILE A 22 -7.55 14.20 3.27
N PHE A 23 -6.98 15.41 3.44
CA PHE A 23 -6.60 15.90 4.77
C PHE A 23 -7.81 16.10 5.70
N ILE A 24 -8.91 16.66 5.20
CA ILE A 24 -10.14 16.81 5.97
C ILE A 24 -10.66 15.44 6.41
N ALA A 25 -10.73 14.46 5.49
CA ALA A 25 -11.18 13.11 5.79
C ALA A 25 -10.28 12.41 6.82
N LEU A 26 -8.96 12.62 6.74
CA LEU A 26 -7.99 12.08 7.69
C LEU A 26 -8.22 12.65 9.10
N VAL A 27 -8.35 13.98 9.22
CA VAL A 27 -8.61 14.65 10.50
C VAL A 27 -9.93 14.17 11.09
N LEU A 28 -11.00 14.11 10.27
CA LEU A 28 -12.30 13.59 10.72
C LEU A 28 -12.19 12.14 11.19
N GLY A 29 -11.43 11.29 10.46
CA GLY A 29 -11.20 9.91 10.85
C GLY A 29 -10.51 9.80 12.22
N VAL A 30 -9.49 10.61 12.48
CA VAL A 30 -8.80 10.66 13.78
C VAL A 30 -9.76 11.10 14.90
N VAL A 31 -10.53 12.15 14.66
CA VAL A 31 -11.52 12.66 15.64
C VAL A 31 -12.56 11.59 15.97
N VAL A 32 -13.16 10.97 14.96
CA VAL A 32 -14.13 9.88 15.15
C VAL A 32 -13.48 8.70 15.89
N GLY A 33 -12.27 8.30 15.52
CA GLY A 33 -11.53 7.24 16.18
C GLY A 33 -11.28 7.53 17.66
N PHE A 34 -10.95 8.77 18.00
CA PHE A 34 -10.77 9.19 19.39
C PHE A 34 -12.06 9.09 20.21
N PHE A 35 -13.20 9.50 19.66
CA PHE A 35 -14.50 9.38 20.34
C PHE A 35 -14.96 7.92 20.47
N MET A 36 -14.48 7.03 19.59
CA MET A 36 -14.85 5.61 19.61
C MET A 36 -13.95 4.73 20.47
N GLN A 37 -12.93 5.29 21.13
CA GLN A 37 -12.07 4.53 22.07
C GLN A 37 -12.86 3.84 23.18
N GLY A 38 -14.00 4.43 23.60
CA GLY A 38 -14.91 3.85 24.59
C GLY A 38 -15.84 2.75 24.08
N ALA A 39 -15.89 2.50 22.77
CA ALA A 39 -16.80 1.53 22.16
C ALA A 39 -16.11 0.75 21.01
N PRO A 40 -15.09 -0.07 21.30
CA PRO A 40 -14.31 -0.79 20.29
C PRO A 40 -15.18 -1.77 19.47
N ASP A 41 -16.20 -2.34 20.07
CA ASP A 41 -17.13 -3.27 19.39
C ASP A 41 -17.94 -2.59 18.28
N VAL A 42 -18.36 -1.34 18.51
CA VAL A 42 -19.08 -0.56 17.50
C VAL A 42 -18.16 -0.22 16.34
N ALA A 43 -16.92 0.16 16.61
CA ALA A 43 -15.92 0.44 15.58
C ALA A 43 -15.61 -0.81 14.73
N SER A 44 -15.43 -1.96 15.39
CA SER A 44 -15.12 -3.23 14.70
C SER A 44 -16.30 -3.76 13.89
N THR A 45 -17.53 -3.59 14.36
CA THR A 45 -18.74 -4.11 13.71
C THR A 45 -19.22 -3.23 12.56
N TYR A 46 -19.17 -1.90 12.72
CA TYR A 46 -19.76 -0.99 11.75
C TYR A 46 -18.76 -0.24 10.88
N ILE A 47 -17.59 0.16 11.41
CA ILE A 47 -16.64 0.96 10.65
C ILE A 47 -15.63 0.08 9.91
N LYS A 48 -15.10 -0.95 10.55
CA LYS A 48 -14.12 -1.87 9.96
C LYS A 48 -14.57 -2.48 8.62
N PRO A 49 -15.83 -2.91 8.42
CA PRO A 49 -16.29 -3.44 7.14
C PRO A 49 -16.13 -2.45 5.98
N PHE A 50 -16.38 -1.16 6.18
CA PHE A 50 -16.18 -0.15 5.13
C PHE A 50 -14.70 -0.04 4.72
N GLY A 51 -13.78 -0.07 5.70
CA GLY A 51 -12.36 -0.11 5.42
C GLY A 51 -11.94 -1.39 4.68
N THR A 52 -12.51 -2.53 5.05
CA THR A 52 -12.26 -3.82 4.38
C THR A 52 -12.77 -3.81 2.94
N ILE A 53 -13.98 -3.29 2.69
CA ILE A 53 -14.53 -3.14 1.34
C ILE A 53 -13.61 -2.23 0.50
N PHE A 54 -13.18 -1.11 1.05
CA PHE A 54 -12.28 -0.19 0.37
C PHE A 54 -10.96 -0.87 -0.02
N LEU A 55 -10.34 -1.60 0.90
CA LEU A 55 -9.11 -2.35 0.63
C LEU A 55 -9.30 -3.46 -0.42
N ASN A 56 -10.45 -4.15 -0.38
CA ASN A 56 -10.79 -5.17 -1.38
C ASN A 56 -10.97 -4.55 -2.77
N LEU A 57 -11.62 -3.40 -2.87
CA LEU A 57 -11.75 -2.65 -4.13
C LEU A 57 -10.38 -2.19 -4.66
N LEU A 58 -9.50 -1.72 -3.79
CA LEU A 58 -8.12 -1.39 -4.18
C LEU A 58 -7.39 -2.61 -4.74
N LYS A 59 -7.43 -3.76 -4.05
CA LYS A 59 -6.81 -5.00 -4.53
C LYS A 59 -7.39 -5.44 -5.88
N PHE A 60 -8.71 -5.34 -6.04
CA PHE A 60 -9.41 -5.69 -7.27
C PHE A 60 -8.93 -4.88 -8.49
N ILE A 61 -8.60 -3.60 -8.30
CA ILE A 61 -8.08 -2.74 -9.36
C ILE A 61 -6.56 -2.91 -9.53
N CYS A 62 -5.82 -3.03 -8.42
CA CYS A 62 -4.36 -3.08 -8.45
C CYS A 62 -3.82 -4.31 -9.18
N VAL A 63 -4.40 -5.49 -8.98
CA VAL A 63 -3.91 -6.74 -9.59
C VAL A 63 -3.90 -6.67 -11.12
N PRO A 64 -5.03 -6.39 -11.81
CA PRO A 64 -5.02 -6.31 -13.26
C PRO A 64 -4.20 -5.11 -13.76
N LEU A 65 -4.23 -3.98 -13.06
CA LEU A 65 -3.46 -2.81 -13.45
C LEU A 65 -1.96 -3.10 -13.46
N VAL A 66 -1.43 -3.71 -12.41
CA VAL A 66 -0.01 -4.08 -12.29
C VAL A 66 0.35 -5.12 -13.35
N LEU A 67 -0.48 -6.17 -13.51
CA LEU A 67 -0.25 -7.21 -14.49
C LEU A 67 -0.10 -6.64 -15.90
N PHE A 68 -1.11 -5.92 -16.38
CA PHE A 68 -1.11 -5.38 -17.74
C PHE A 68 -0.08 -4.26 -17.93
N SER A 69 0.15 -3.43 -16.93
CA SER A 69 1.15 -2.37 -17.00
C SER A 69 2.57 -2.94 -17.19
N ILE A 70 2.91 -4.01 -16.46
CA ILE A 70 4.22 -4.63 -16.58
C ILE A 70 4.34 -5.38 -17.90
N ILE A 71 3.32 -6.15 -18.31
CA ILE A 71 3.31 -6.81 -19.62
C ILE A 71 3.54 -5.78 -20.74
N CYS A 72 2.78 -4.69 -20.77
CA CYS A 72 2.95 -3.63 -21.75
C CYS A 72 4.34 -2.98 -21.67
N GLY A 73 4.87 -2.81 -20.46
CA GLY A 73 6.21 -2.27 -20.24
C GLY A 73 7.30 -3.18 -20.83
N VAL A 74 7.19 -4.49 -20.59
CA VAL A 74 8.17 -5.47 -21.10
C VAL A 74 8.11 -5.59 -22.63
N ILE A 75 6.90 -5.68 -23.21
CA ILE A 75 6.70 -5.74 -24.66
C ILE A 75 7.25 -4.48 -25.36
N SER A 76 7.21 -3.33 -24.70
CA SER A 76 7.72 -2.08 -25.27
C SER A 76 9.25 -1.99 -25.34
N LEU A 77 9.96 -2.96 -24.74
CA LEU A 77 11.42 -3.00 -24.74
C LEU A 77 11.91 -3.94 -25.86
N ASP A 78 12.46 -3.38 -26.93
CA ASP A 78 12.96 -4.13 -28.10
C ASP A 78 14.15 -5.03 -27.82
N ASP A 79 14.78 -4.94 -26.65
CA ASP A 79 16.03 -5.64 -26.31
C ASP A 79 15.99 -6.19 -24.88
N ALA A 80 15.98 -7.52 -24.74
CA ALA A 80 16.02 -8.23 -23.46
C ALA A 80 17.25 -7.87 -22.59
N ARG A 81 18.36 -7.46 -23.20
CA ARG A 81 19.56 -6.99 -22.46
C ARG A 81 19.28 -5.68 -21.73
N LYS A 82 18.47 -4.81 -22.32
CA LYS A 82 18.06 -3.55 -21.68
C LYS A 82 17.18 -3.84 -20.47
N VAL A 83 16.26 -4.80 -20.56
CA VAL A 83 15.42 -5.25 -19.43
C VAL A 83 16.28 -5.71 -18.27
N GLY A 84 17.25 -6.60 -18.51
CA GLY A 84 18.16 -7.10 -17.49
C GLY A 84 19.03 -6.00 -16.85
N SER A 85 19.56 -5.08 -17.66
CA SER A 85 20.37 -3.96 -17.18
C SER A 85 19.56 -2.98 -16.33
N ILE A 86 18.35 -2.62 -16.77
CA ILE A 86 17.44 -1.72 -16.02
C ILE A 86 17.00 -2.41 -14.73
N GLY A 87 16.60 -3.70 -14.80
CA GLY A 87 16.20 -4.48 -13.65
C GLY A 87 17.29 -4.56 -12.58
N GLY A 88 18.52 -4.90 -12.98
CA GLY A 88 19.66 -4.96 -12.07
C GLY A 88 19.95 -3.62 -11.37
N LYS A 89 19.97 -2.51 -12.11
CA LYS A 89 20.14 -1.16 -11.54
C LYS A 89 19.00 -0.79 -10.59
N THR A 90 17.78 -1.14 -10.93
CA THR A 90 16.61 -0.89 -10.09
C THR A 90 16.69 -1.65 -8.78
N ILE A 91 17.09 -2.93 -8.80
CA ILE A 91 17.26 -3.74 -7.58
C ILE A 91 18.33 -3.14 -6.67
N VAL A 92 19.50 -2.77 -7.22
CA VAL A 92 20.57 -2.15 -6.42
C VAL A 92 20.11 -0.83 -5.81
N LEU A 93 19.45 0.04 -6.59
CA LEU A 93 18.92 1.30 -6.10
C LEU A 93 17.85 1.09 -5.01
N TYR A 94 16.97 0.12 -5.20
CA TYR A 94 15.92 -0.23 -4.25
C TYR A 94 16.52 -0.71 -2.92
N LEU A 95 17.50 -1.60 -2.96
CA LEU A 95 18.18 -2.08 -1.75
C LEU A 95 18.88 -0.94 -1.02
N LEU A 96 19.59 -0.06 -1.73
CA LEU A 96 20.23 1.10 -1.13
C LEU A 96 19.22 2.02 -0.45
N THR A 97 18.15 2.40 -1.15
CA THR A 97 17.11 3.28 -0.57
C THR A 97 16.41 2.63 0.62
N THR A 98 16.18 1.32 0.60
CA THR A 98 15.60 0.57 1.72
C THR A 98 16.52 0.59 2.94
N VAL A 99 17.81 0.34 2.75
CA VAL A 99 18.80 0.42 3.86
C VAL A 99 18.81 1.81 4.46
N PHE A 100 18.85 2.87 3.63
CA PHE A 100 18.81 4.25 4.13
C PHE A 100 17.51 4.54 4.90
N ALA A 101 16.37 4.11 4.39
CA ALA A 101 15.08 4.31 5.06
C ALA A 101 15.03 3.61 6.42
N VAL A 102 15.51 2.37 6.51
CA VAL A 102 15.57 1.61 7.77
C VAL A 102 16.51 2.28 8.77
N VAL A 103 17.70 2.71 8.35
CA VAL A 103 18.65 3.41 9.22
C VAL A 103 18.05 4.69 9.75
N ILE A 104 17.43 5.49 8.89
CA ILE A 104 16.77 6.73 9.31
C ILE A 104 15.64 6.42 10.31
N GLY A 105 14.80 5.42 10.03
CA GLY A 105 13.71 4.99 10.93
C GLY A 105 14.23 4.57 12.31
N LEU A 106 15.30 3.76 12.36
CA LEU A 106 15.92 3.33 13.61
C LEU A 106 16.54 4.50 14.38
N VAL A 107 17.21 5.43 13.70
CA VAL A 107 17.75 6.63 14.33
C VAL A 107 16.64 7.46 14.97
N PHE A 108 15.56 7.73 14.23
CA PHE A 108 14.42 8.45 14.77
C PHE A 108 13.76 7.72 15.95
N ALA A 109 13.56 6.40 15.85
CA ALA A 109 12.99 5.60 16.93
C ALA A 109 13.83 5.68 18.21
N ASN A 110 15.16 5.63 18.09
CA ASN A 110 16.08 5.76 19.23
C ASN A 110 16.13 7.20 19.80
N VAL A 111 16.19 8.22 18.95
CA VAL A 111 16.26 9.62 19.38
C VAL A 111 14.97 10.06 20.07
N LEU A 112 13.83 9.64 19.55
CA LEU A 112 12.51 9.96 20.10
C LEU A 112 12.12 9.06 21.27
N ASN A 113 12.91 8.03 21.60
CA ASN A 113 12.60 7.02 22.61
C ASN A 113 11.16 6.47 22.46
N VAL A 114 10.76 6.17 21.25
CA VAL A 114 9.41 5.67 20.95
C VAL A 114 9.18 4.35 21.69
N GLY A 115 8.19 4.32 22.60
CA GLY A 115 7.91 3.15 23.44
C GLY A 115 8.57 3.16 24.82
N ALA A 116 9.37 4.17 25.16
CA ALA A 116 9.91 4.33 26.52
C ALA A 116 8.76 4.54 27.52
N GLY A 117 8.64 3.62 28.47
CA GLY A 117 7.57 3.67 29.49
C GLY A 117 6.32 2.84 29.17
N TYR A 118 6.28 2.16 28.04
CA TYR A 118 5.24 1.17 27.74
C TYR A 118 5.62 -0.15 28.45
N THR A 119 5.00 -0.45 29.58
CA THR A 119 5.11 -1.76 30.23
C THR A 119 3.99 -2.65 29.72
N LEU A 120 4.31 -3.50 28.74
CA LEU A 120 3.38 -4.56 28.33
C LEU A 120 3.29 -5.58 29.47
N SER A 121 2.06 -5.92 29.89
CA SER A 121 1.85 -7.04 30.81
C SER A 121 2.28 -8.35 30.15
N ALA A 122 2.78 -9.31 30.94
CA ALA A 122 3.26 -10.59 30.41
C ALA A 122 2.19 -11.37 29.62
N GLU A 123 0.89 -11.11 29.84
CA GLU A 123 -0.22 -11.69 29.11
C GLU A 123 -0.42 -11.07 27.71
N GLU A 124 0.01 -9.82 27.50
CA GLU A 124 -0.02 -9.15 26.19
C GLU A 124 1.21 -9.51 25.33
N LEU A 125 2.23 -10.11 25.93
CA LEU A 125 3.45 -10.60 25.27
C LEU A 125 3.31 -11.96 24.60
N SER A 126 2.11 -12.53 24.53
CA SER A 126 1.82 -13.76 23.75
C SER A 126 1.86 -13.53 22.23
N TYR A 127 2.60 -12.51 21.79
CA TYR A 127 2.93 -12.34 20.37
C TYR A 127 3.96 -13.41 19.99
N GLU A 128 3.49 -14.51 19.42
CA GLU A 128 4.38 -15.39 18.67
C GLU A 128 4.93 -14.60 17.50
N ALA A 129 6.19 -14.18 17.62
CA ALA A 129 6.89 -13.54 16.51
C ALA A 129 6.82 -14.51 15.32
N ALA A 130 6.11 -14.12 14.26
CA ALA A 130 6.13 -14.90 13.04
C ALA A 130 7.60 -15.07 12.64
N GLU A 131 8.06 -16.31 12.53
CA GLU A 131 9.43 -16.59 12.09
C GLU A 131 9.63 -15.90 10.75
N ALA A 132 10.65 -15.06 10.67
CA ALA A 132 10.98 -14.40 9.41
C ALA A 132 11.30 -15.51 8.39
N PRO A 133 10.65 -15.51 7.20
CA PRO A 133 10.93 -16.52 6.20
C PRO A 133 12.41 -16.50 5.85
N THR A 134 13.02 -17.68 5.73
CA THR A 134 14.42 -17.76 5.29
C THR A 134 14.60 -17.13 3.93
N PHE A 135 15.79 -16.65 3.62
CA PHE A 135 16.10 -16.10 2.31
C PHE A 135 15.74 -17.07 1.18
N MET A 136 15.98 -18.37 1.40
CA MET A 136 15.66 -19.40 0.42
C MET A 136 14.15 -19.60 0.25
N ASP A 137 13.36 -19.59 1.33
CA ASP A 137 11.90 -19.65 1.26
C ASP A 137 11.34 -18.44 0.53
N THR A 138 11.89 -17.25 0.76
CA THR A 138 11.51 -16.05 0.04
C THR A 138 11.80 -16.19 -1.46
N LEU A 139 12.99 -16.71 -1.83
CA LEU A 139 13.39 -16.90 -3.22
C LEU A 139 12.47 -17.91 -3.93
N VAL A 140 12.14 -19.02 -3.28
CA VAL A 140 11.23 -20.03 -3.83
C VAL A 140 9.81 -19.47 -3.97
N ASN A 141 9.34 -18.72 -2.96
CA ASN A 141 8.01 -18.12 -2.96
C ASN A 141 7.83 -16.95 -3.95
N ILE A 142 8.91 -16.47 -4.57
CA ILE A 142 8.81 -15.53 -5.70
C ILE A 142 8.12 -16.18 -6.91
N PHE A 143 8.37 -17.48 -7.12
CA PHE A 143 7.80 -18.19 -8.26
C PHE A 143 6.42 -18.75 -7.90
N PRO A 144 5.37 -18.39 -8.64
CA PRO A 144 4.02 -18.87 -8.35
C PRO A 144 3.88 -20.35 -8.71
N SER A 145 3.18 -21.11 -7.87
CA SER A 145 2.83 -22.51 -8.14
C SER A 145 1.76 -22.66 -9.22
N ASN A 146 0.95 -21.62 -9.42
CA ASN A 146 -0.06 -21.53 -10.47
C ASN A 146 -0.33 -20.08 -10.87
N PHE A 147 -1.00 -19.86 -11.99
CA PHE A 147 -1.25 -18.53 -12.54
C PHE A 147 -2.34 -17.74 -11.79
N LEU A 148 -3.36 -18.40 -11.29
CA LEU A 148 -4.55 -17.74 -10.76
C LEU A 148 -4.44 -17.38 -9.28
N ASP A 149 -3.79 -18.21 -8.48
CA ASP A 149 -3.69 -18.04 -7.05
C ASP A 149 -3.07 -16.69 -6.62
N PRO A 150 -1.97 -16.23 -7.22
CA PRO A 150 -1.41 -14.92 -6.92
C PRO A 150 -2.35 -13.75 -7.23
N MET A 151 -3.20 -13.91 -8.23
CA MET A 151 -4.18 -12.89 -8.60
C MET A 151 -5.33 -12.84 -7.60
N VAL A 152 -5.81 -14.00 -7.14
CA VAL A 152 -6.89 -14.12 -6.16
C VAL A 152 -6.43 -13.62 -4.80
N GLN A 153 -5.22 -13.98 -4.36
CA GLN A 153 -4.66 -13.56 -3.08
C GLN A 153 -4.03 -12.15 -3.13
N ALA A 154 -3.92 -11.55 -4.32
CA ALA A 154 -3.23 -10.29 -4.55
C ALA A 154 -1.77 -10.30 -4.06
N THR A 155 -1.06 -11.42 -4.29
CA THR A 155 0.36 -11.57 -3.97
C THR A 155 1.19 -10.86 -5.05
N MET A 156 1.37 -9.55 -4.89
CA MET A 156 1.91 -8.66 -5.94
C MET A 156 3.26 -9.11 -6.49
N LEU A 157 4.15 -9.65 -5.66
CA LEU A 157 5.46 -10.11 -6.10
C LEU A 157 5.34 -11.23 -7.14
N GLN A 158 4.47 -12.21 -6.91
CA GLN A 158 4.21 -13.30 -7.84
C GLN A 158 3.47 -12.82 -9.10
N VAL A 159 2.56 -11.84 -8.96
CA VAL A 159 1.89 -11.19 -10.11
C VAL A 159 2.91 -10.51 -11.02
N ILE A 160 3.91 -9.83 -10.45
CA ILE A 160 5.02 -9.21 -11.22
C ILE A 160 5.81 -10.27 -11.99
N VAL A 161 6.15 -11.39 -11.34
CA VAL A 161 6.88 -12.48 -12.01
C VAL A 161 6.05 -13.07 -13.15
N ILE A 162 4.76 -13.31 -12.94
CA ILE A 162 3.85 -13.74 -14.00
C ILE A 162 3.86 -12.73 -15.16
N ALA A 163 3.74 -11.45 -14.86
CA ALA A 163 3.74 -10.41 -15.88
C ALA A 163 5.04 -10.36 -16.70
N LEU A 164 6.19 -10.61 -16.08
CA LEU A 164 7.48 -10.70 -16.76
C LEU A 164 7.58 -11.92 -17.68
N PHE A 165 6.93 -13.04 -17.32
CA PHE A 165 6.92 -14.24 -18.19
C PHE A 165 6.00 -14.10 -19.40
N PHE A 166 4.94 -13.31 -19.29
CA PHE A 166 3.97 -13.10 -20.38
C PHE A 166 4.34 -11.91 -21.30
N GLY A 167 5.16 -10.97 -20.84
CA GLY A 167 5.65 -9.85 -21.63
C GLY A 167 6.90 -10.20 -22.42
#